data_aff575fb1e32ab9d0e838e5bfbe248f6
#
_entry.id   aff575fb1e32ab9d0e838e5bfbe248f6
#
_cell.length_a   1.000
_cell.length_b   1.000
_cell.length_c   1.000
_cell.angle_alpha   90.00
_cell.angle_beta   90.00
_cell.angle_gamma   90.00
#
_symmetry.space_group_name_H-M   'P 1'
#
loop_
_entity.id
_entity.type
_entity.pdbx_description
1 polymer ?
#
loop_
_entity_poly.entity_id
_entity_poly.type
_entity_poly.pdbx_seq_one_letter_code
_entity_poly.pdbx_strand_id
1 'polypeptide(L)'
;MRVCGKNVFKELEKNQIKKIYLSKNFHDDKIMNYLKENHLKYILTDSNVMDKMLKNNQGIIVDIHDYEYGKMEDIKDDNFVVILDHLEDPHNLGAIIRSCEARGIKNIIIPKDRSVAVNETVIKTSTGAISRVNIILVNNLVNAINTLKKDGFFIYAAEADGEDYRKVDYADKICLIIGSEGFGLSKLVRQNSDVIISIPMKGKVNSLNASVSAGILIFGIGE
;
A
#
# COMPACT_ATOMS: atom_id res chain seq x y z
N MET A 1 -15.46 -7.02 -2.49
CA MET A 1 -14.99 -6.53 -1.16
C MET A 1 -16.00 -5.51 -0.61
N ARG A 2 -16.06 -5.27 0.72
CA ARG A 2 -16.99 -4.30 1.33
C ARG A 2 -16.22 -3.29 2.16
N VAL A 3 -16.53 -2.00 1.98
CA VAL A 3 -15.90 -0.88 2.69
C VAL A 3 -16.95 0.07 3.25
N CYS A 4 -16.60 0.92 4.22
CA CYS A 4 -17.54 1.87 4.79
C CYS A 4 -16.89 3.17 5.23
N GLY A 5 -17.74 4.16 5.44
CA GLY A 5 -17.38 5.48 5.91
C GLY A 5 -17.32 6.56 4.83
N LYS A 6 -17.67 7.77 5.22
CA LYS A 6 -17.79 8.91 4.30
C LYS A 6 -16.49 9.28 3.60
N ASN A 7 -15.35 9.17 4.32
CA ASN A 7 -14.06 9.51 3.76
C ASN A 7 -13.61 8.45 2.74
N VAL A 8 -13.83 7.17 3.06
CA VAL A 8 -13.53 6.06 2.13
C VAL A 8 -14.35 6.22 0.85
N PHE A 9 -15.67 6.50 0.97
CA PHE A 9 -16.52 6.71 -0.19
C PHE A 9 -16.04 7.82 -1.12
N LYS A 10 -15.57 8.96 -0.55
CA LYS A 10 -15.08 10.11 -1.35
C LYS A 10 -13.83 9.81 -2.16
N GLU A 11 -13.07 8.78 -1.76
CA GLU A 11 -11.82 8.36 -2.42
C GLU A 11 -12.03 7.22 -3.44
N LEU A 12 -13.25 6.64 -3.48
CA LEU A 12 -13.55 5.57 -4.44
C LEU A 12 -13.84 6.15 -5.82
N GLU A 13 -13.21 5.56 -6.82
CA GLU A 13 -13.57 5.80 -8.21
C GLU A 13 -14.87 5.09 -8.58
N LYS A 14 -15.65 5.69 -9.50
CA LYS A 14 -16.95 5.18 -9.91
C LYS A 14 -16.90 3.73 -10.40
N ASN A 15 -15.85 3.36 -11.13
CA ASN A 15 -15.61 2.02 -11.67
C ASN A 15 -15.34 0.96 -10.60
N GLN A 16 -14.89 1.37 -9.42
CA GLN A 16 -14.67 0.48 -8.27
C GLN A 16 -15.98 0.11 -7.55
N ILE A 17 -17.04 0.92 -7.72
CA ILE A 17 -18.28 0.79 -6.97
C ILE A 17 -19.18 -0.24 -7.62
N LYS A 18 -19.50 -1.32 -6.88
CA LYS A 18 -20.44 -2.36 -7.28
C LYS A 18 -21.85 -2.09 -6.75
N LYS A 19 -21.96 -1.64 -5.47
CA LYS A 19 -23.25 -1.41 -4.82
C LYS A 19 -23.11 -0.48 -3.62
N ILE A 20 -24.07 0.41 -3.44
CA ILE A 20 -24.06 1.39 -2.34
C ILE A 20 -25.25 1.14 -1.44
N TYR A 21 -25.04 1.15 -0.12
CA TYR A 21 -26.06 1.13 0.91
C TYR A 21 -25.97 2.42 1.71
N LEU A 22 -27.09 3.10 1.88
CA LEU A 22 -27.21 4.30 2.71
C LEU A 22 -28.19 4.05 3.85
N SER A 23 -27.87 4.56 5.01
CA SER A 23 -28.84 4.61 6.11
C SER A 23 -30.03 5.47 5.71
N LYS A 24 -31.25 5.10 6.12
CA LYS A 24 -32.45 5.93 5.95
C LYS A 24 -32.29 7.33 6.56
N ASN A 25 -31.43 7.44 7.59
CA ASN A 25 -31.13 8.71 8.28
C ASN A 25 -29.78 9.30 7.83
N PHE A 26 -29.29 8.93 6.64
CA PHE A 26 -28.03 9.45 6.13
C PHE A 26 -28.15 10.91 5.71
N HIS A 27 -27.28 11.77 6.26
CA HIS A 27 -27.22 13.18 5.95
C HIS A 27 -25.79 13.57 5.58
N ASP A 28 -25.54 13.83 4.32
CA ASP A 28 -24.32 14.44 3.80
C ASP A 28 -24.59 14.95 2.39
N ASP A 29 -24.83 16.26 2.27
CA ASP A 29 -25.25 16.90 1.03
C ASP A 29 -24.22 16.71 -0.09
N LYS A 30 -22.91 16.71 0.24
CA LYS A 30 -21.85 16.52 -0.75
C LYS A 30 -21.90 15.12 -1.36
N ILE A 31 -22.08 14.11 -0.53
CA ILE A 31 -22.20 12.72 -1.00
C ILE A 31 -23.51 12.55 -1.78
N MET A 32 -24.63 13.08 -1.28
CA MET A 32 -25.91 12.97 -1.99
C MET A 32 -25.88 13.64 -3.35
N ASN A 33 -25.27 14.83 -3.47
CA ASN A 33 -25.09 15.52 -4.75
C ASN A 33 -24.20 14.71 -5.69
N TYR A 34 -23.06 14.18 -5.20
CA TYR A 34 -22.17 13.33 -5.98
C TYR A 34 -22.88 12.08 -6.54
N LEU A 35 -23.69 11.40 -5.70
CA LEU A 35 -24.49 10.25 -6.13
C LEU A 35 -25.47 10.60 -7.24
N LYS A 36 -26.15 11.75 -7.13
CA LYS A 36 -27.12 12.26 -8.11
C LYS A 36 -26.44 12.65 -9.42
N GLU A 37 -25.38 13.42 -9.38
CA GLU A 37 -24.63 13.88 -10.56
C GLU A 37 -24.01 12.72 -11.35
N ASN A 38 -23.55 11.70 -10.64
CA ASN A 38 -22.95 10.52 -11.25
C ASN A 38 -23.95 9.38 -11.57
N HIS A 39 -25.24 9.62 -11.35
CA HIS A 39 -26.31 8.62 -11.56
C HIS A 39 -26.07 7.29 -10.81
N LEU A 40 -25.45 7.35 -9.62
CA LEU A 40 -25.16 6.17 -8.83
C LEU A 40 -26.40 5.73 -8.04
N LYS A 41 -26.79 4.46 -8.26
CA LYS A 41 -27.92 3.86 -7.54
C LYS A 41 -27.49 3.41 -6.14
N TYR A 42 -28.35 3.59 -5.16
CA TYR A 42 -28.13 3.15 -3.78
C TYR A 42 -29.37 2.50 -3.19
N ILE A 43 -29.19 1.71 -2.14
CA ILE A 43 -30.23 1.04 -1.38
C ILE A 43 -30.34 1.70 -0.03
N LEU A 44 -31.54 2.17 0.30
CA LEU A 44 -31.84 2.64 1.64
C LEU A 44 -32.00 1.46 2.60
N THR A 45 -31.27 1.49 3.70
CA THR A 45 -31.20 0.40 4.66
C THR A 45 -31.33 0.93 6.08
N ASP A 46 -31.95 0.17 6.97
CA ASP A 46 -32.04 0.55 8.39
C ASP A 46 -30.66 0.52 9.05
N SER A 47 -30.38 1.50 9.92
CA SER A 47 -29.08 1.60 10.60
C SER A 47 -28.69 0.34 11.36
N ASN A 48 -29.64 -0.32 12.03
CA ASN A 48 -29.40 -1.58 12.73
C ASN A 48 -28.96 -2.74 11.81
N VAL A 49 -29.45 -2.73 10.57
CA VAL A 49 -29.03 -3.71 9.56
C VAL A 49 -27.64 -3.38 9.07
N MET A 50 -27.34 -2.10 8.83
CA MET A 50 -26.02 -1.63 8.41
C MET A 50 -24.95 -1.94 9.46
N ASP A 51 -25.23 -1.76 10.76
CA ASP A 51 -24.31 -2.07 11.86
C ASP A 51 -23.99 -3.58 11.97
N LYS A 52 -24.94 -4.42 11.54
CA LYS A 52 -24.69 -5.87 11.39
C LYS A 52 -23.85 -6.21 10.14
N MET A 53 -23.98 -5.43 9.07
CA MET A 53 -23.18 -5.61 7.86
C MET A 53 -21.73 -5.17 8.06
N LEU A 54 -21.52 -4.00 8.69
CA LEU A 54 -20.21 -3.44 8.97
C LEU A 54 -20.30 -2.39 10.09
N LYS A 55 -19.51 -2.52 11.14
CA LYS A 55 -19.48 -1.58 12.26
C LYS A 55 -18.79 -0.27 11.84
N ASN A 56 -19.11 0.83 12.55
CA ASN A 56 -18.52 2.17 12.32
C ASN A 56 -18.73 2.69 10.88
N ASN A 57 -19.87 2.33 10.26
CA ASN A 57 -20.16 2.61 8.85
C ASN A 57 -20.53 4.05 8.53
N GLN A 58 -20.76 4.90 9.53
CA GLN A 58 -21.14 6.31 9.34
C GLN A 58 -22.37 6.50 8.42
N GLY A 59 -23.24 5.51 8.32
CA GLY A 59 -24.44 5.52 7.49
C GLY A 59 -24.21 5.26 6.00
N ILE A 60 -22.97 4.89 5.59
CA ILE A 60 -22.65 4.52 4.22
C ILE A 60 -21.77 3.26 4.17
N ILE A 61 -22.20 2.29 3.37
CA ILE A 61 -21.47 1.04 3.08
C ILE A 61 -21.44 0.87 1.56
N VAL A 62 -20.29 0.45 1.05
CA VAL A 62 -20.09 0.24 -0.39
C VAL A 62 -19.53 -1.16 -0.62
N ASP A 63 -20.21 -1.95 -1.43
CA ASP A 63 -19.62 -3.13 -2.03
C ASP A 63 -18.80 -2.67 -3.24
N ILE A 64 -17.52 -2.97 -3.25
CA ILE A 64 -16.60 -2.66 -4.33
C ILE A 64 -16.18 -3.94 -5.06
N HIS A 65 -15.67 -3.79 -6.28
CA HIS A 65 -15.01 -4.89 -6.97
C HIS A 65 -13.78 -5.34 -6.18
N ASP A 66 -13.36 -6.57 -6.40
CA ASP A 66 -12.10 -7.04 -5.81
C ASP A 66 -10.95 -6.24 -6.42
N TYR A 67 -9.88 -6.03 -5.62
CA TYR A 67 -8.72 -5.29 -6.07
C TYR A 67 -8.02 -6.04 -7.21
N GLU A 68 -7.77 -5.35 -8.31
CA GLU A 68 -7.05 -5.88 -9.46
C GLU A 68 -5.55 -5.62 -9.24
N TYR A 69 -4.80 -6.70 -9.04
CA TYR A 69 -3.36 -6.62 -8.85
C TYR A 69 -2.64 -6.36 -10.18
N GLY A 70 -1.62 -5.51 -10.12
CA GLY A 70 -0.72 -5.24 -11.24
C GLY A 70 0.18 -6.44 -11.58
N LYS A 71 0.96 -6.27 -12.64
CA LYS A 71 1.90 -7.27 -13.15
C LYS A 71 3.32 -6.72 -13.18
N MET A 72 4.34 -7.61 -13.21
CA MET A 72 5.75 -7.20 -13.28
C MET A 72 6.06 -6.33 -14.52
N GLU A 73 5.32 -6.53 -15.61
CA GLU A 73 5.46 -5.77 -16.84
C GLU A 73 5.07 -4.29 -16.69
N ASP A 74 4.25 -3.96 -15.69
CA ASP A 74 3.81 -2.58 -15.41
C ASP A 74 4.94 -1.68 -14.87
N ILE A 75 6.07 -2.29 -14.44
CA ILE A 75 7.23 -1.60 -13.85
C ILE A 75 8.18 -1.03 -14.93
N LYS A 76 8.04 -1.42 -16.18
CA LYS A 76 9.07 -1.26 -17.23
C LYS A 76 9.61 0.16 -17.39
N ASP A 77 8.76 1.17 -17.19
CA ASP A 77 9.11 2.58 -17.37
C ASP A 77 9.37 3.31 -16.03
N ASP A 78 9.36 2.59 -14.90
CA ASP A 78 9.64 3.17 -13.60
C ASP A 78 11.14 3.24 -13.32
N ASN A 79 11.51 4.18 -12.46
CA ASN A 79 12.86 4.30 -11.92
C ASN A 79 12.92 4.07 -10.40
N PHE A 80 11.77 3.95 -9.72
CA PHE A 80 11.71 3.65 -8.31
C PHE A 80 10.55 2.67 -8.01
N VAL A 81 10.88 1.52 -7.43
CA VAL A 81 9.95 0.45 -7.03
C VAL A 81 10.17 0.08 -5.58
N VAL A 82 9.13 -0.29 -4.87
CA VAL A 82 9.21 -0.77 -3.48
C VAL A 82 8.83 -2.25 -3.41
N ILE A 83 9.61 -3.05 -2.69
CA ILE A 83 9.27 -4.42 -2.31
C ILE A 83 9.01 -4.47 -0.82
N LEU A 84 7.92 -5.13 -0.40
CA LEU A 84 7.62 -5.39 1.00
C LEU A 84 7.81 -6.89 1.29
N ASP A 85 8.84 -7.22 2.05
CA ASP A 85 9.20 -8.60 2.34
C ASP A 85 8.39 -9.14 3.51
N HIS A 86 7.29 -9.84 3.21
CA HIS A 86 6.39 -10.51 4.17
C HIS A 86 5.77 -9.56 5.22
N LEU A 87 5.33 -8.37 4.81
CA LEU A 87 4.60 -7.46 5.67
C LEU A 87 3.20 -8.03 5.97
N GLU A 88 2.82 -8.12 7.25
CA GLU A 88 1.55 -8.76 7.67
C GLU A 88 0.48 -7.78 8.13
N ASP A 89 0.86 -6.59 8.62
CA ASP A 89 -0.09 -5.59 9.12
C ASP A 89 -0.71 -4.76 7.98
N PRO A 90 -2.05 -4.82 7.80
CA PRO A 90 -2.73 -4.01 6.78
C PRO A 90 -2.64 -2.50 7.03
N HIS A 91 -2.48 -2.04 8.27
CA HIS A 91 -2.28 -0.63 8.56
C HIS A 91 -0.94 -0.13 8.02
N ASN A 92 0.12 -0.93 8.17
CA ASN A 92 1.43 -0.60 7.63
C ASN A 92 1.42 -0.60 6.11
N LEU A 93 0.80 -1.62 5.47
CA LEU A 93 0.66 -1.63 4.01
C LEU A 93 -0.06 -0.38 3.51
N GLY A 94 -1.19 -0.01 4.11
CA GLY A 94 -1.93 1.19 3.72
C GLY A 94 -1.13 2.49 3.90
N ALA A 95 -0.37 2.62 4.98
CA ALA A 95 0.50 3.77 5.23
C ALA A 95 1.67 3.85 4.23
N ILE A 96 2.28 2.71 3.88
CA ILE A 96 3.36 2.65 2.89
C ILE A 96 2.83 3.00 1.50
N ILE A 97 1.67 2.47 1.08
CA ILE A 97 1.02 2.83 -0.18
C ILE A 97 0.83 4.35 -0.28
N ARG A 98 0.38 4.98 0.80
CA ARG A 98 0.21 6.44 0.87
C ARG A 98 1.53 7.19 0.73
N SER A 99 2.60 6.70 1.35
CA SER A 99 3.94 7.28 1.23
C SER A 99 4.50 7.13 -0.19
N CYS A 100 4.32 5.97 -0.81
CA CYS A 100 4.73 5.71 -2.19
C CYS A 100 4.00 6.64 -3.16
N GLU A 101 2.68 6.76 -3.06
CA GLU A 101 1.88 7.65 -3.90
C GLU A 101 2.33 9.11 -3.76
N ALA A 102 2.51 9.59 -2.53
CA ALA A 102 2.94 10.96 -2.26
C ALA A 102 4.33 11.27 -2.83
N ARG A 103 5.22 10.27 -2.95
CA ARG A 103 6.56 10.38 -3.58
C ARG A 103 6.53 10.17 -5.10
N GLY A 104 5.38 9.76 -5.67
CA GLY A 104 5.24 9.44 -7.09
C GLY A 104 5.67 8.03 -7.48
N ILE A 105 5.88 7.14 -6.51
CA ILE A 105 6.18 5.72 -6.74
C ILE A 105 4.88 5.00 -7.08
N LYS A 106 4.85 4.36 -8.25
CA LYS A 106 3.63 3.77 -8.81
C LYS A 106 3.46 2.29 -8.50
N ASN A 107 4.56 1.55 -8.28
CA ASN A 107 4.52 0.10 -8.18
C ASN A 107 5.11 -0.40 -6.85
N ILE A 108 4.35 -1.25 -6.15
CA ILE A 108 4.76 -1.93 -4.92
C ILE A 108 4.60 -3.44 -5.14
N ILE A 109 5.65 -4.20 -4.87
CA ILE A 109 5.67 -5.67 -4.98
C ILE A 109 5.51 -6.27 -3.60
N ILE A 110 4.60 -7.23 -3.47
CA ILE A 110 4.41 -8.03 -2.25
C ILE A 110 4.38 -9.53 -2.59
N PRO A 111 4.83 -10.42 -1.70
CA PRO A 111 4.69 -11.85 -1.91
C PRO A 111 3.23 -12.27 -1.71
N LYS A 112 2.79 -13.30 -2.43
CA LYS A 112 1.44 -13.86 -2.33
C LYS A 112 1.19 -14.55 -1.00
N ASP A 113 2.22 -15.23 -0.49
CA ASP A 113 2.13 -16.02 0.73
C ASP A 113 2.76 -15.27 1.91
N ARG A 114 2.20 -15.47 3.11
CA ARG A 114 2.69 -14.90 4.38
C ARG A 114 2.87 -13.37 4.31
N SER A 115 1.94 -12.69 3.66
CA SER A 115 1.91 -11.24 3.52
C SER A 115 0.47 -10.76 3.50
N VAL A 116 0.25 -9.54 3.93
CA VAL A 116 -1.08 -8.94 3.89
C VAL A 116 -1.49 -8.68 2.43
N ALA A 117 -2.70 -9.13 2.08
CA ALA A 117 -3.34 -8.78 0.82
C ALA A 117 -4.11 -7.45 0.94
N VAL A 118 -4.43 -6.84 -0.20
CA VAL A 118 -5.30 -5.66 -0.22
C VAL A 118 -6.68 -6.04 0.32
N ASN A 119 -7.06 -5.41 1.42
CA ASN A 119 -8.32 -5.62 2.12
C ASN A 119 -8.97 -4.27 2.51
N GLU A 120 -10.11 -4.31 3.20
CA GLU A 120 -10.83 -3.12 3.64
C GLU A 120 -9.95 -2.18 4.48
N THR A 121 -9.12 -2.71 5.37
CA THR A 121 -8.23 -1.91 6.23
C THR A 121 -7.17 -1.19 5.39
N VAL A 122 -6.56 -1.88 4.42
CA VAL A 122 -5.59 -1.28 3.49
C VAL A 122 -6.23 -0.13 2.70
N ILE A 123 -7.42 -0.35 2.13
CA ILE A 123 -8.15 0.67 1.37
C ILE A 123 -8.44 1.89 2.25
N LYS A 124 -8.91 1.66 3.47
CA LYS A 124 -9.23 2.72 4.43
C LYS A 124 -7.99 3.50 4.86
N THR A 125 -6.89 2.81 5.17
CA THR A 125 -5.66 3.41 5.69
C THR A 125 -4.88 4.15 4.60
N SER A 126 -4.94 3.68 3.35
CA SER A 126 -4.30 4.33 2.20
C SER A 126 -4.97 5.63 1.78
N THR A 127 -6.19 5.94 2.30
CA THR A 127 -6.91 7.21 2.03
C THR A 127 -6.93 7.59 0.54
N GLY A 128 -7.34 6.64 -0.32
CA GLY A 128 -7.45 6.81 -1.77
C GLY A 128 -6.16 6.60 -2.57
N ALA A 129 -4.99 6.57 -1.93
CA ALA A 129 -3.71 6.34 -2.62
C ALA A 129 -3.66 5.00 -3.37
N ILE A 130 -4.39 3.99 -2.88
CA ILE A 130 -4.47 2.64 -3.49
C ILE A 130 -5.00 2.64 -4.93
N SER A 131 -5.78 3.64 -5.33
CA SER A 131 -6.28 3.75 -6.72
C SER A 131 -5.22 4.29 -7.69
N ARG A 132 -4.12 4.83 -7.18
CA ARG A 132 -3.04 5.46 -7.96
C ARG A 132 -1.70 4.71 -7.88
N VAL A 133 -1.68 3.61 -7.09
CA VAL A 133 -0.51 2.75 -6.91
C VAL A 133 -0.89 1.32 -7.25
N ASN A 134 -0.09 0.63 -8.04
CA ASN A 134 -0.27 -0.77 -8.37
C ASN A 134 0.38 -1.64 -7.30
N ILE A 135 -0.36 -2.59 -6.75
CA ILE A 135 0.19 -3.66 -5.93
C ILE A 135 0.39 -4.88 -6.82
N ILE A 136 1.61 -5.37 -6.90
CA ILE A 136 1.99 -6.51 -7.74
C ILE A 136 2.21 -7.71 -6.83
N LEU A 137 1.43 -8.78 -7.05
CA LEU A 137 1.59 -10.03 -6.32
C LEU A 137 2.58 -10.96 -7.04
N VAL A 138 3.61 -11.42 -6.31
CA VAL A 138 4.57 -12.37 -6.83
C VAL A 138 4.63 -13.65 -5.98
N ASN A 139 4.85 -14.78 -6.62
CA ASN A 139 5.01 -16.05 -5.91
C ASN A 139 6.37 -16.16 -5.22
N ASN A 140 7.39 -15.43 -5.71
CA ASN A 140 8.76 -15.51 -5.20
C ASN A 140 9.45 -14.16 -5.36
N LEU A 141 9.87 -13.55 -4.24
CA LEU A 141 10.55 -12.26 -4.23
C LEU A 141 11.94 -12.31 -4.90
N VAL A 142 12.68 -13.39 -4.76
CA VAL A 142 14.01 -13.52 -5.39
C VAL A 142 13.89 -13.52 -6.91
N ASN A 143 12.86 -14.18 -7.45
CA ASN A 143 12.59 -14.13 -8.89
C ASN A 143 12.21 -12.72 -9.36
N ALA A 144 11.41 -12.00 -8.58
CA ALA A 144 11.08 -10.60 -8.86
C ALA A 144 12.33 -9.71 -8.82
N ILE A 145 13.19 -9.85 -7.81
CA ILE A 145 14.47 -9.16 -7.69
C ILE A 145 15.34 -9.43 -8.93
N ASN A 146 15.48 -10.70 -9.34
CA ASN A 146 16.28 -11.06 -10.51
C ASN A 146 15.72 -10.48 -11.81
N THR A 147 14.39 -10.33 -11.92
CA THR A 147 13.75 -9.66 -13.06
C THR A 147 14.07 -8.17 -13.04
N LEU A 148 13.92 -7.50 -11.90
CA LEU A 148 14.26 -6.08 -11.74
C LEU A 148 15.74 -5.79 -12.06
N LYS A 149 16.66 -6.65 -11.61
CA LYS A 149 18.11 -6.53 -11.94
C LYS A 149 18.35 -6.59 -13.45
N LYS A 150 17.67 -7.47 -14.19
CA LYS A 150 17.75 -7.53 -15.66
C LYS A 150 17.23 -6.27 -16.33
N ASP A 151 16.25 -5.59 -15.70
CA ASP A 151 15.67 -4.34 -16.16
C ASP A 151 16.48 -3.10 -15.70
N GLY A 152 17.64 -3.32 -15.08
CA GLY A 152 18.59 -2.30 -14.68
C GLY A 152 18.36 -1.69 -13.31
N PHE A 153 17.48 -2.26 -12.48
CA PHE A 153 17.29 -1.81 -11.11
C PHE A 153 18.43 -2.25 -10.20
N PHE A 154 18.88 -1.35 -9.33
CA PHE A 154 19.80 -1.65 -8.25
C PHE A 154 19.01 -1.86 -6.95
N ILE A 155 19.33 -2.88 -6.19
CA ILE A 155 18.51 -3.40 -5.09
C ILE A 155 19.06 -2.95 -3.76
N TYR A 156 18.34 -2.07 -3.08
CA TYR A 156 18.65 -1.57 -1.74
C TYR A 156 17.70 -2.18 -0.74
N ALA A 157 18.21 -2.85 0.28
CA ALA A 157 17.37 -3.49 1.29
C ALA A 157 17.63 -2.89 2.67
N ALA A 158 16.56 -2.54 3.38
CA ALA A 158 16.62 -1.84 4.65
C ALA A 158 16.77 -2.82 5.81
N GLU A 159 17.89 -2.72 6.55
CA GLU A 159 18.15 -3.47 7.79
C GLU A 159 19.04 -2.67 8.73
N ALA A 160 19.00 -2.97 10.04
CA ALA A 160 19.65 -2.16 11.08
C ALA A 160 21.19 -2.15 11.00
N ASP A 161 21.79 -3.22 10.44
CA ASP A 161 23.25 -3.37 10.31
C ASP A 161 23.80 -2.89 8.96
N GLY A 162 22.97 -2.22 8.15
CA GLY A 162 23.36 -1.68 6.85
C GLY A 162 24.16 -0.37 6.94
N GLU A 163 24.55 0.13 5.77
CA GLU A 163 25.17 1.44 5.61
C GLU A 163 24.15 2.55 5.85
N ASP A 164 24.59 3.67 6.42
CA ASP A 164 23.74 4.87 6.60
C ASP A 164 23.17 5.32 5.25
N TYR A 165 21.85 5.22 5.08
CA TYR A 165 21.16 5.49 3.82
C TYR A 165 21.49 6.86 3.21
N ARG A 166 21.91 7.84 4.03
CA ARG A 166 22.28 9.19 3.60
C ARG A 166 23.67 9.29 2.96
N LYS A 167 24.48 8.21 3.08
CA LYS A 167 25.85 8.16 2.59
C LYS A 167 26.03 7.28 1.36
N VAL A 168 24.96 6.62 0.94
CA VAL A 168 24.95 5.72 -0.21
C VAL A 168 24.73 6.52 -1.50
N ASP A 169 25.52 6.25 -2.51
CA ASP A 169 25.29 6.74 -3.87
C ASP A 169 24.23 5.85 -4.54
N TYR A 170 23.08 6.45 -4.86
CA TYR A 170 21.96 5.72 -5.43
C TYR A 170 22.02 5.69 -6.96
N ALA A 171 21.69 4.54 -7.53
CA ALA A 171 21.54 4.38 -8.98
C ALA A 171 20.28 5.09 -9.51
N ASP A 172 20.22 5.28 -10.83
CA ASP A 172 19.06 5.91 -11.50
C ASP A 172 17.78 5.09 -11.38
N LYS A 173 17.90 3.74 -11.33
CA LYS A 173 16.78 2.81 -11.11
C LYS A 173 16.92 2.11 -9.76
N ILE A 174 16.00 2.41 -8.86
CA ILE A 174 16.04 2.01 -7.45
C ILE A 174 14.94 0.98 -7.17
N CYS A 175 15.31 -0.13 -6.57
CA CYS A 175 14.38 -1.02 -5.88
C CYS A 175 14.68 -0.98 -4.38
N LEU A 176 13.77 -0.41 -3.60
CA LEU A 176 13.86 -0.37 -2.14
C LEU A 176 13.10 -1.54 -1.54
N ILE A 177 13.76 -2.35 -0.70
CA ILE A 177 13.13 -3.45 0.01
C ILE A 177 12.99 -3.13 1.49
N ILE A 178 11.76 -3.25 2.00
CA ILE A 178 11.43 -3.10 3.42
C ILE A 178 11.04 -4.46 3.98
N GLY A 179 11.70 -4.89 5.04
CA GLY A 179 11.39 -6.13 5.75
C GLY A 179 10.16 -6.02 6.66
N SER A 180 9.70 -7.19 7.15
CA SER A 180 8.60 -7.26 8.12
C SER A 180 9.04 -6.86 9.53
N GLU A 181 8.05 -6.46 10.34
CA GLU A 181 8.24 -6.20 11.77
C GLU A 181 8.63 -7.47 12.50
N GLY A 182 9.71 -7.45 13.25
CA GLY A 182 10.16 -8.58 14.07
C GLY A 182 11.06 -9.60 13.37
N PHE A 183 10.88 -9.88 12.07
CA PHE A 183 11.76 -10.80 11.33
C PHE A 183 12.74 -10.08 10.40
N GLY A 184 12.47 -8.81 10.06
CA GLY A 184 13.30 -8.07 9.10
C GLY A 184 13.21 -8.65 7.70
N LEU A 185 14.34 -8.73 7.01
CA LEU A 185 14.45 -9.29 5.67
C LEU A 185 14.57 -10.82 5.72
N SER A 186 13.93 -11.50 4.78
CA SER A 186 14.19 -12.92 4.57
C SER A 186 15.63 -13.13 4.07
N LYS A 187 16.26 -14.24 4.51
CA LYS A 187 17.66 -14.52 4.21
C LYS A 187 17.99 -14.46 2.71
N LEU A 188 17.13 -15.01 1.87
CA LEU A 188 17.35 -15.04 0.43
C LEU A 188 17.16 -13.64 -0.20
N VAL A 189 16.21 -12.83 0.28
CA VAL A 189 16.05 -11.45 -0.17
C VAL A 189 17.30 -10.65 0.15
N ARG A 190 17.78 -10.71 1.41
CA ARG A 190 19.02 -10.05 1.83
C ARG A 190 20.23 -10.47 0.97
N GLN A 191 20.41 -11.76 0.70
CA GLN A 191 21.52 -12.27 -0.12
C GLN A 191 21.47 -11.83 -1.58
N ASN A 192 20.28 -11.51 -2.11
CA ASN A 192 20.10 -11.05 -3.48
C ASN A 192 20.02 -9.53 -3.59
N SER A 193 20.12 -8.79 -2.48
CA SER A 193 20.23 -7.33 -2.47
C SER A 193 21.67 -6.89 -2.79
N ASP A 194 21.81 -5.74 -3.46
CA ASP A 194 23.12 -5.22 -3.86
C ASP A 194 23.76 -4.42 -2.71
N VAL A 195 22.94 -3.64 -1.99
CA VAL A 195 23.36 -2.87 -0.81
C VAL A 195 22.36 -3.04 0.31
N ILE A 196 22.87 -3.22 1.52
CA ILE A 196 22.06 -3.16 2.74
C ILE A 196 22.20 -1.76 3.31
N ILE A 197 21.09 -1.06 3.50
CA ILE A 197 21.03 0.29 4.01
C ILE A 197 20.35 0.34 5.37
N SER A 198 20.70 1.33 6.19
CA SER A 198 20.13 1.49 7.52
C SER A 198 19.71 2.92 7.80
N ILE A 199 18.74 3.07 8.69
CA ILE A 199 18.38 4.33 9.33
C ILE A 199 19.21 4.43 10.64
N PRO A 200 20.16 5.36 10.77
CA PRO A 200 21.00 5.45 11.97
C PRO A 200 20.19 5.74 13.22
N MET A 201 20.26 4.84 14.19
CA MET A 201 19.57 4.96 15.46
C MET A 201 20.53 5.50 16.54
N LYS A 202 20.13 6.58 17.22
CA LYS A 202 20.94 7.17 18.32
C LYS A 202 20.43 6.79 19.71
N GLY A 203 19.27 6.19 19.80
CA GLY A 203 18.60 5.79 21.03
C GLY A 203 18.89 4.34 21.43
N LYS A 204 18.09 3.82 22.37
CA LYS A 204 18.17 2.43 22.84
C LYS A 204 17.32 1.46 22.01
N VAL A 205 16.34 1.96 21.26
CA VAL A 205 15.55 1.12 20.37
C VAL A 205 16.37 0.77 19.12
N ASN A 206 16.25 -0.45 18.67
CA ASN A 206 17.03 -1.02 17.56
C ASN A 206 16.27 -1.05 16.23
N SER A 207 14.98 -0.70 16.22
CA SER A 207 14.16 -0.68 15.02
C SER A 207 13.02 0.34 15.13
N LEU A 208 12.51 0.78 13.99
CA LEU A 208 11.28 1.57 13.85
C LEU A 208 10.18 0.68 13.30
N ASN A 209 8.93 1.14 13.44
CA ASN A 209 7.81 0.54 12.74
C ASN A 209 8.06 0.51 11.21
N ALA A 210 7.62 -0.54 10.52
CA ALA A 210 7.89 -0.75 9.10
C ALA A 210 7.42 0.42 8.22
N SER A 211 6.22 0.97 8.48
CA SER A 211 5.71 2.11 7.70
C SER A 211 6.46 3.41 7.97
N VAL A 212 6.97 3.60 9.19
CA VAL A 212 7.82 4.74 9.55
C VAL A 212 9.17 4.63 8.83
N SER A 213 9.82 3.45 8.88
CA SER A 213 11.07 3.19 8.17
C SER A 213 10.91 3.40 6.67
N ALA A 214 9.85 2.83 6.10
CA ALA A 214 9.51 3.01 4.69
C ALA A 214 9.35 4.50 4.33
N GLY A 215 8.61 5.27 5.13
CA GLY A 215 8.42 6.70 4.89
C GLY A 215 9.74 7.48 4.89
N ILE A 216 10.62 7.24 5.87
CA ILE A 216 11.94 7.88 5.94
C ILE A 216 12.77 7.57 4.69
N LEU A 217 12.85 6.29 4.30
CA LEU A 217 13.68 5.86 3.17
C LEU A 217 13.10 6.28 1.83
N ILE A 218 11.77 6.19 1.63
CA ILE A 218 11.08 6.59 0.40
C ILE A 218 11.33 8.08 0.08
N PHE A 219 11.34 8.94 1.10
CA PHE A 219 11.57 10.36 0.90
C PHE A 219 13.04 10.77 1.01
N GLY A 220 13.88 9.98 1.68
CA GLY A 220 15.28 10.30 1.87
C GLY A 220 16.23 9.71 0.80
N ILE A 221 15.73 8.86 -0.10
CA ILE A 221 16.54 8.24 -1.17
C ILE A 221 16.32 9.01 -2.48
N GLY A 222 17.40 9.37 -3.15
CA GLY A 222 17.37 9.98 -4.48
C GLY A 222 16.90 11.44 -4.50
N GLU A 223 17.17 12.18 -3.40
CA GLU A 223 17.11 13.66 -3.37
C GLU A 223 18.47 14.28 -3.69
#